data_5f798e06fd4c1c3d05d1bf25a45e56bb
#
_entry.id   5f798e06fd4c1c3d05d1bf25a45e56bb
#
_cell.length_a   1.000
_cell.length_b   1.000
_cell.length_c   1.000
_cell.angle_alpha   90.00
_cell.angle_beta   90.00
_cell.angle_gamma   90.00
#
_symmetry.space_group_name_H-M   'P 1'
#
loop_
_entity.id
_entity.type
_entity.pdbx_description
1 polymer ?
#
loop_
_entity_poly.entity_id
_entity_poly.type
_entity_poly.pdbx_seq_one_letter_code
_entity_poly.pdbx_strand_id
1 'polypeptide(L)'
;TFVIATGKIAFVLLLGLFLPLFLSLGLVRDETERGTLHYLLSKPIHRGEFILYRVLGYMAVVSVFVLALSLVMGLITSIIGPGESLLRVGDLPVWFGIAVATILVLAAYGSLFNTVGLLLPKYGVYLCIVIGVWEFAMGFTTLISPSSSIATLSVSHWGLQLIDSIVMVSWPDTLQFSQMSSAFGLQTGLEWIWSPPVHTLNSSNAYLGILTSVTMLMGVSLSMIGIGSAVFSKREIM
;
A
#
# COMPACT_ATOMS: atom_id res chain seq x y z
N THR A 1 -7.58 -15.28 -10.74
CA THR A 1 -8.73 -14.38 -10.42
C THR A 1 -8.87 -14.14 -8.93
N PHE A 2 -9.11 -15.16 -8.07
CA PHE A 2 -9.24 -14.99 -6.62
C PHE A 2 -8.00 -14.34 -5.98
N VAL A 3 -6.80 -14.76 -6.36
CA VAL A 3 -5.52 -14.21 -5.87
C VAL A 3 -5.41 -12.71 -6.14
N ILE A 4 -5.76 -12.28 -7.35
CA ILE A 4 -5.73 -10.86 -7.76
C ILE A 4 -6.71 -10.04 -6.93
N ALA A 5 -7.95 -10.49 -6.82
CA ALA A 5 -8.99 -9.80 -6.03
C ALA A 5 -8.60 -9.67 -4.56
N THR A 6 -8.10 -10.76 -3.96
CA THR A 6 -7.62 -10.75 -2.57
C THR A 6 -6.45 -9.79 -2.39
N GLY A 7 -5.48 -9.80 -3.30
CA GLY A 7 -4.35 -8.87 -3.28
C GLY A 7 -4.79 -7.41 -3.36
N LYS A 8 -5.70 -7.08 -4.27
CA LYS A 8 -6.20 -5.72 -4.44
C LYS A 8 -7.04 -5.24 -3.26
N ILE A 9 -8.05 -6.02 -2.88
CA ILE A 9 -9.01 -5.59 -1.85
C ILE A 9 -8.46 -5.80 -0.45
N ALA A 10 -8.06 -7.04 -0.10
CA ALA A 10 -7.67 -7.35 1.27
C ALA A 10 -6.30 -6.78 1.63
N PHE A 11 -5.30 -6.93 0.75
CA PHE A 11 -3.94 -6.51 1.06
C PHE A 11 -3.72 -5.01 0.84
N VAL A 12 -4.08 -4.45 -0.32
CA VAL A 12 -3.83 -3.03 -0.61
C VAL A 12 -4.87 -2.12 0.01
N LEU A 13 -6.18 -2.35 -0.25
CA LEU A 13 -7.21 -1.42 0.22
C LEU A 13 -7.53 -1.57 1.70
N LEU A 14 -7.65 -2.79 2.22
CA LEU A 14 -7.98 -2.97 3.64
C LEU A 14 -6.72 -2.94 4.50
N LEU A 15 -5.78 -3.87 4.35
CA LEU A 15 -4.58 -3.88 5.19
C LEU A 15 -3.69 -2.67 4.93
N GLY A 16 -3.45 -2.33 3.65
CA GLY A 16 -2.56 -1.23 3.26
C GLY A 16 -2.99 0.12 3.83
N LEU A 17 -4.28 0.38 3.93
CA LEU A 17 -4.82 1.64 4.41
C LEU A 17 -5.14 1.63 5.91
N PHE A 18 -5.93 0.64 6.37
CA PHE A 18 -6.43 0.65 7.75
C PHE A 18 -5.35 0.33 8.78
N LEU A 19 -4.42 -0.57 8.47
CA LEU A 19 -3.38 -0.95 9.41
C LEU A 19 -2.46 0.22 9.79
N PRO A 20 -1.91 1.02 8.84
CA PRO A 20 -1.15 2.22 9.20
C PRO A 20 -2.02 3.29 9.86
N LEU A 21 -3.29 3.42 9.47
CA LEU A 21 -4.20 4.37 10.10
C LEU A 21 -4.35 4.09 11.60
N PHE A 22 -4.67 2.86 11.97
CA PHE A 22 -4.86 2.50 13.37
C PHE A 22 -3.56 2.48 14.18
N LEU A 23 -2.49 1.89 13.65
CA LEU A 23 -1.21 1.81 14.35
C LEU A 23 -0.56 3.18 14.51
N SER A 24 -0.55 4.00 13.47
CA SER A 24 0.06 5.33 13.51
C SER A 24 -0.68 6.26 14.45
N LEU A 25 -2.03 6.23 14.43
CA LEU A 25 -2.86 7.05 15.31
C LEU A 25 -2.75 6.62 16.76
N GLY A 26 -2.74 5.31 17.05
CA GLY A 26 -2.58 4.78 18.40
C GLY A 26 -1.27 5.23 19.03
N LEU A 27 -0.16 5.09 18.29
CA LEU A 27 1.16 5.48 18.76
C LEU A 27 1.28 6.99 19.05
N VAL A 28 0.75 7.85 18.16
CA VAL A 28 0.80 9.31 18.37
C VAL A 28 -0.01 9.73 19.58
N ARG A 29 -1.20 9.17 19.75
CA ARG A 29 -2.10 9.48 20.87
C ARG A 29 -1.48 9.09 22.21
N ASP A 30 -0.97 7.87 22.32
CA ASP A 30 -0.39 7.34 23.55
C ASP A 30 0.82 8.15 24.02
N GLU A 31 1.68 8.57 23.11
CA GLU A 31 2.85 9.39 23.43
C GLU A 31 2.48 10.81 23.88
N THR A 32 1.43 11.38 23.28
CA THR A 32 0.95 12.73 23.63
C THR A 32 0.23 12.71 24.99
N GLU A 33 -0.59 11.70 25.25
CA GLU A 33 -1.35 11.58 26.51
C GLU A 33 -0.46 11.20 27.71
N ARG A 34 0.58 10.38 27.50
CA ARG A 34 1.49 9.92 28.58
C ARG A 34 2.62 10.88 28.89
N GLY A 35 2.81 11.96 28.12
CA GLY A 35 3.91 12.91 28.30
C GLY A 35 5.30 12.30 28.08
N THR A 36 5.38 11.09 27.54
CA THR A 36 6.65 10.37 27.30
C THR A 36 7.52 11.05 26.25
N LEU A 37 6.93 11.91 25.43
CA LEU A 37 7.63 12.72 24.45
C LEU A 37 8.71 13.59 25.10
N HIS A 38 8.46 14.13 26.27
CA HIS A 38 9.42 14.96 27.03
C HIS A 38 10.62 14.16 27.52
N TYR A 39 10.38 12.91 27.96
CA TYR A 39 11.44 12.01 28.42
C TYR A 39 12.32 11.48 27.27
N LEU A 40 11.71 11.19 26.11
CA LEU A 40 12.45 10.76 24.90
C LEU A 40 13.34 11.87 24.34
N LEU A 41 12.90 13.13 24.44
CA LEU A 41 13.63 14.30 23.95
C LEU A 41 14.74 14.77 24.91
N SER A 42 14.78 14.27 26.14
CA SER A 42 15.89 14.54 27.08
C SER A 42 17.17 13.76 26.74
N LYS A 43 17.09 12.74 25.87
CA LYS A 43 18.26 12.02 25.36
C LYS A 43 18.91 12.78 24.19
N PRO A 44 20.23 12.70 24.01
CA PRO A 44 20.95 13.40 22.92
C PRO A 44 20.75 12.69 21.57
N ILE A 45 19.48 12.55 21.14
CA ILE A 45 19.11 12.01 19.82
C ILE A 45 18.68 13.19 18.96
N HIS A 46 19.18 13.26 17.71
CA HIS A 46 18.72 14.27 16.78
C HIS A 46 17.21 14.10 16.51
N ARG A 47 16.45 15.17 16.73
CA ARG A 47 14.97 15.16 16.63
C ARG A 47 14.46 14.62 15.28
N GLY A 48 15.20 14.85 14.19
CA GLY A 48 14.84 14.31 12.88
C GLY A 48 14.98 12.79 12.77
N GLU A 49 15.96 12.21 13.47
CA GLU A 49 16.19 10.76 13.48
C GLU A 49 15.09 10.01 14.21
N PHE A 50 14.43 10.65 15.17
CA PHE A 50 13.30 10.05 15.91
C PHE A 50 12.17 9.60 14.97
N ILE A 51 11.80 10.44 13.99
CA ILE A 51 10.77 10.10 13.01
C ILE A 51 11.19 8.90 12.16
N LEU A 52 12.44 8.89 11.72
CA LEU A 52 12.99 7.82 10.91
C LEU A 52 12.99 6.48 11.67
N TYR A 53 13.49 6.45 12.91
CA TYR A 53 13.49 5.23 13.73
C TYR A 53 12.07 4.73 14.02
N ARG A 54 11.12 5.64 14.21
CA ARG A 54 9.71 5.30 14.43
C ARG A 54 9.10 4.64 13.19
N VAL A 55 9.31 5.22 12.00
CA VAL A 55 8.83 4.63 10.75
C VAL A 55 9.52 3.29 10.49
N LEU A 56 10.83 3.18 10.73
CA LEU A 56 11.55 1.92 10.56
C LEU A 56 11.06 0.83 11.53
N GLY A 57 10.82 1.16 12.80
CA GLY A 57 10.26 0.22 13.77
C GLY A 57 8.87 -0.28 13.37
N TYR A 58 8.01 0.64 12.94
CA TYR A 58 6.70 0.30 12.38
C TYR A 58 6.85 -0.63 11.17
N MET A 59 7.71 -0.26 10.20
CA MET A 59 7.92 -1.04 8.99
C MET A 59 8.46 -2.44 9.27
N ALA A 60 9.36 -2.59 10.25
CA ALA A 60 9.90 -3.89 10.62
C ALA A 60 8.80 -4.86 11.08
N VAL A 61 7.92 -4.41 11.97
CA VAL A 61 6.82 -5.23 12.48
C VAL A 61 5.80 -5.57 11.38
N VAL A 62 5.38 -4.57 10.64
CA VAL A 62 4.32 -4.72 9.63
C VAL A 62 4.81 -5.54 8.44
N SER A 63 6.07 -5.39 8.02
CA SER A 63 6.63 -6.18 6.93
C SER A 63 6.67 -7.68 7.26
N VAL A 64 7.08 -8.04 8.48
CA VAL A 64 7.07 -9.44 8.94
C VAL A 64 5.65 -10.00 8.94
N PHE A 65 4.68 -9.22 9.44
CA PHE A 65 3.28 -9.62 9.46
C PHE A 65 2.71 -9.86 8.05
N VAL A 66 2.94 -8.92 7.11
CA VAL A 66 2.44 -9.03 5.73
C VAL A 66 3.11 -10.19 5.00
N LEU A 67 4.43 -10.38 5.16
CA LEU A 67 5.14 -11.51 4.56
C LEU A 67 4.61 -12.85 5.08
N ALA A 68 4.39 -12.97 6.40
CA ALA A 68 3.82 -14.18 6.98
C ALA A 68 2.42 -14.46 6.45
N LEU A 69 1.56 -13.43 6.41
CA LEU A 69 0.18 -13.55 5.88
C LEU A 69 0.16 -13.94 4.40
N SER A 70 1.01 -13.31 3.59
CA SER A 70 1.14 -13.60 2.16
C SER A 70 1.66 -15.04 1.93
N LEU A 71 2.61 -15.50 2.73
CA LEU A 71 3.11 -16.87 2.65
C LEU A 71 2.02 -17.88 2.99
N VAL A 72 1.25 -17.65 4.06
CA VAL A 72 0.11 -18.50 4.44
C VAL A 72 -0.92 -18.56 3.32
N MET A 73 -1.29 -17.41 2.76
CA MET A 73 -2.25 -17.34 1.64
C MET A 73 -1.70 -18.03 0.39
N GLY A 74 -0.40 -17.87 0.10
CA GLY A 74 0.28 -18.55 -0.99
C GLY A 74 0.27 -20.07 -0.84
N LEU A 75 0.52 -20.58 0.37
CA LEU A 75 0.44 -22.01 0.66
C LEU A 75 -0.98 -22.55 0.53
N ILE A 76 -1.98 -21.82 1.06
CA ILE A 76 -3.40 -22.21 0.97
C ILE A 76 -3.82 -22.30 -0.50
N THR A 77 -3.51 -21.28 -1.31
CA THR A 77 -3.89 -21.28 -2.74
C THR A 77 -3.14 -22.35 -3.55
N SER A 78 -1.90 -22.65 -3.17
CA SER A 78 -1.13 -23.71 -3.81
C SER A 78 -1.69 -25.11 -3.54
N ILE A 79 -2.36 -25.34 -2.39
CA ILE A 79 -2.91 -26.63 -1.99
C ILE A 79 -4.37 -26.79 -2.48
N ILE A 80 -5.17 -25.73 -2.34
CA ILE A 80 -6.63 -25.77 -2.57
C ILE A 80 -6.99 -25.32 -3.99
N GLY A 81 -6.08 -24.65 -4.70
CA GLY A 81 -6.34 -24.10 -6.03
C GLY A 81 -6.75 -25.19 -7.04
N PRO A 82 -7.77 -24.95 -7.89
CA PRO A 82 -8.12 -25.85 -8.96
C PRO A 82 -6.99 -25.94 -9.99
N GLY A 83 -6.39 -27.09 -10.16
CA GLY A 83 -5.31 -27.32 -11.11
C GLY A 83 -5.08 -28.81 -11.36
N GLU A 84 -4.43 -29.12 -12.46
CA GLU A 84 -4.07 -30.51 -12.84
C GLU A 84 -2.93 -31.08 -11.97
N SER A 85 -2.20 -30.23 -11.25
CA SER A 85 -1.10 -30.61 -10.35
C SER A 85 -1.49 -30.44 -8.87
N LEU A 86 -1.03 -31.38 -8.03
CA LEU A 86 -1.25 -31.36 -6.57
C LEU A 86 -0.72 -30.10 -5.86
N LEU A 87 0.24 -29.39 -6.46
CA LEU A 87 0.83 -28.18 -5.93
C LEU A 87 0.96 -27.14 -7.05
N ARG A 88 0.27 -26.02 -6.88
CA ARG A 88 0.29 -24.90 -7.82
C ARG A 88 1.36 -23.88 -7.42
N VAL A 89 2.61 -24.22 -7.61
CA VAL A 89 3.76 -23.41 -7.22
C VAL A 89 3.85 -22.07 -7.97
N GLY A 90 3.22 -21.99 -9.16
CA GLY A 90 3.17 -20.77 -9.99
C GLY A 90 2.46 -19.57 -9.35
N ASP A 91 1.68 -19.77 -8.28
CA ASP A 91 0.99 -18.68 -7.58
C ASP A 91 1.88 -18.00 -6.52
N LEU A 92 2.96 -18.67 -6.07
CA LEU A 92 3.86 -18.14 -5.05
C LEU A 92 4.56 -16.82 -5.44
N PRO A 93 5.09 -16.67 -6.67
CA PRO A 93 5.69 -15.38 -7.10
C PRO A 93 4.69 -14.23 -7.06
N VAL A 94 3.42 -14.48 -7.40
CA VAL A 94 2.36 -13.47 -7.36
C VAL A 94 2.06 -13.05 -5.92
N TRP A 95 1.97 -14.00 -4.98
CA TRP A 95 1.78 -13.70 -3.56
C TRP A 95 2.95 -12.93 -2.97
N PHE A 96 4.17 -13.27 -3.35
CA PHE A 96 5.35 -12.49 -2.96
C PHE A 96 5.29 -11.06 -3.52
N GLY A 97 4.89 -10.91 -4.78
CA GLY A 97 4.68 -9.61 -5.39
C GLY A 97 3.60 -8.78 -4.70
N ILE A 98 2.47 -9.40 -4.31
CA ILE A 98 1.43 -8.77 -3.51
C ILE A 98 1.97 -8.31 -2.16
N ALA A 99 2.80 -9.13 -1.49
CA ALA A 99 3.42 -8.73 -0.23
C ALA A 99 4.32 -7.51 -0.39
N VAL A 100 5.18 -7.50 -1.41
CA VAL A 100 6.06 -6.35 -1.70
C VAL A 100 5.25 -5.09 -2.00
N ALA A 101 4.22 -5.19 -2.84
CA ALA A 101 3.33 -4.07 -3.14
C ALA A 101 2.65 -3.52 -1.88
N THR A 102 2.13 -4.41 -1.03
CA THR A 102 1.49 -4.03 0.23
C THR A 102 2.46 -3.36 1.19
N ILE A 103 3.70 -3.87 1.33
CA ILE A 103 4.74 -3.27 2.17
C ILE A 103 5.07 -1.86 1.70
N LEU A 104 5.18 -1.62 0.40
CA LEU A 104 5.41 -0.28 -0.15
C LEU A 104 4.24 0.68 0.11
N VAL A 105 3.01 0.20 -0.02
CA VAL A 105 1.81 0.98 0.32
C VAL A 105 1.78 1.32 1.81
N LEU A 106 2.11 0.35 2.67
CA LEU A 106 2.20 0.54 4.12
C LEU A 106 3.32 1.53 4.50
N ALA A 107 4.43 1.54 3.78
CA ALA A 107 5.49 2.53 3.95
C ALA A 107 5.00 3.94 3.60
N ALA A 108 4.27 4.09 2.50
CA ALA A 108 3.72 5.37 2.06
C ALA A 108 2.68 5.91 3.05
N TYR A 109 1.69 5.11 3.43
CA TYR A 109 0.68 5.54 4.41
C TYR A 109 1.23 5.67 5.83
N GLY A 110 2.12 4.76 6.26
CA GLY A 110 2.74 4.84 7.57
C GLY A 110 3.57 6.11 7.75
N SER A 111 4.34 6.49 6.74
CA SER A 111 5.09 7.75 6.74
C SER A 111 4.16 8.97 6.71
N LEU A 112 3.10 8.94 5.90
CA LEU A 112 2.12 10.01 5.77
C LEU A 112 1.36 10.24 7.09
N PHE A 113 0.74 9.20 7.64
CA PHE A 113 -0.05 9.33 8.87
C PHE A 113 0.81 9.66 10.08
N ASN A 114 2.03 9.09 10.18
CA ASN A 114 2.97 9.43 11.23
C ASN A 114 3.37 10.91 11.16
N THR A 115 3.67 11.42 9.97
CA THR A 115 4.05 12.82 9.77
C THR A 115 2.89 13.75 10.07
N VAL A 116 1.68 13.49 9.55
CA VAL A 116 0.48 14.31 9.81
C VAL A 116 0.14 14.31 11.30
N GLY A 117 0.20 13.16 11.97
CA GLY A 117 -0.05 13.04 13.40
C GLY A 117 0.91 13.88 14.25
N LEU A 118 2.20 13.89 13.89
CA LEU A 118 3.21 14.71 14.59
C LEU A 118 3.09 16.20 14.30
N LEU A 119 2.72 16.58 13.07
CA LEU A 119 2.59 17.98 12.68
C LEU A 119 1.40 18.66 13.34
N LEU A 120 0.32 17.96 13.53
CA LEU A 120 -0.95 18.48 14.03
C LEU A 120 -1.46 17.68 15.24
N PRO A 121 -0.83 17.78 16.44
CA PRO A 121 -1.16 16.93 17.58
C PRO A 121 -2.64 17.00 17.97
N LYS A 122 -3.29 18.15 17.79
CA LYS A 122 -4.69 18.38 18.16
C LYS A 122 -5.68 17.89 17.10
N TYR A 123 -5.36 18.01 15.82
CA TYR A 123 -6.28 17.73 14.71
C TYR A 123 -5.78 16.61 13.78
N GLY A 124 -4.57 16.11 13.99
CA GLY A 124 -3.94 15.11 13.13
C GLY A 124 -4.76 13.83 12.97
N VAL A 125 -5.41 13.38 14.05
CA VAL A 125 -6.27 12.19 14.01
C VAL A 125 -7.43 12.38 13.04
N TYR A 126 -8.13 13.52 13.13
CA TYR A 126 -9.27 13.81 12.23
C TYR A 126 -8.82 13.94 10.78
N LEU A 127 -7.68 14.60 10.55
CA LEU A 127 -7.13 14.75 9.21
C LEU A 127 -6.70 13.41 8.61
N CYS A 128 -6.08 12.53 9.39
CA CYS A 128 -5.73 11.18 8.96
C CYS A 128 -6.96 10.36 8.58
N ILE A 129 -8.06 10.48 9.33
CA ILE A 129 -9.32 9.81 9.01
C ILE A 129 -9.89 10.35 7.69
N VAL A 130 -9.90 11.68 7.50
CA VAL A 130 -10.38 12.29 6.24
C VAL A 130 -9.54 11.84 5.05
N ILE A 131 -8.22 11.83 5.19
CA ILE A 131 -7.32 11.31 4.15
C ILE A 131 -7.60 9.82 3.91
N GLY A 132 -7.79 9.02 4.97
CA GLY A 132 -8.12 7.60 4.85
C GLY A 132 -9.41 7.34 4.08
N VAL A 133 -10.47 8.10 4.36
CA VAL A 133 -11.74 8.01 3.61
C VAL A 133 -11.56 8.41 2.14
N TRP A 134 -10.80 9.48 1.88
CA TRP A 134 -10.45 9.89 0.52
C TRP A 134 -9.71 8.80 -0.24
N GLU A 135 -8.65 8.25 0.36
CA GLU A 135 -7.82 7.21 -0.24
C GLU A 135 -8.61 5.92 -0.50
N PHE A 136 -9.50 5.55 0.42
CA PHE A 136 -10.39 4.42 0.24
C PHE A 136 -11.34 4.62 -0.96
N ALA A 137 -11.97 5.80 -1.06
CA ALA A 137 -12.83 6.14 -2.18
C ALA A 137 -12.06 6.14 -3.52
N MET A 138 -10.83 6.68 -3.54
CA MET A 138 -9.99 6.70 -4.73
C MET A 138 -9.50 5.29 -5.12
N GLY A 139 -9.23 4.42 -4.15
CA GLY A 139 -8.93 3.02 -4.39
C GLY A 139 -10.07 2.29 -5.09
N PHE A 140 -11.31 2.48 -4.64
CA PHE A 140 -12.49 1.96 -5.33
C PHE A 140 -12.68 2.57 -6.71
N THR A 141 -12.45 3.88 -6.86
CA THR A 141 -12.49 4.53 -8.16
C THR A 141 -11.49 3.92 -9.13
N THR A 142 -10.29 3.60 -8.66
CA THR A 142 -9.27 2.90 -9.48
C THR A 142 -9.72 1.51 -9.89
N LEU A 143 -10.42 0.78 -9.01
CA LEU A 143 -10.96 -0.55 -9.34
C LEU A 143 -12.06 -0.51 -10.39
N ILE A 144 -12.89 0.54 -10.40
CA ILE A 144 -14.00 0.69 -11.35
C ILE A 144 -13.54 1.37 -12.64
N SER A 145 -12.67 2.36 -12.53
CA SER A 145 -12.17 3.17 -13.65
C SER A 145 -10.67 3.44 -13.52
N PRO A 146 -9.83 2.47 -13.95
CA PRO A 146 -8.36 2.56 -13.80
C PRO A 146 -7.73 3.75 -14.53
N SER A 147 -8.38 4.26 -15.57
CA SER A 147 -7.92 5.41 -16.38
C SER A 147 -8.25 6.78 -15.78
N SER A 148 -8.85 6.84 -14.60
CA SER A 148 -9.20 8.10 -13.94
C SER A 148 -7.95 8.89 -13.54
N SER A 149 -7.81 10.10 -14.10
CA SER A 149 -6.69 11.00 -13.79
C SER A 149 -6.69 11.48 -12.33
N ILE A 150 -7.86 11.55 -11.68
CA ILE A 150 -7.98 11.93 -10.27
C ILE A 150 -7.42 10.83 -9.36
N ALA A 151 -7.64 9.58 -9.72
CA ALA A 151 -7.15 8.44 -8.94
C ALA A 151 -5.62 8.36 -8.88
N THR A 152 -4.90 8.89 -9.87
CA THR A 152 -3.43 8.92 -9.88
C THR A 152 -2.81 9.74 -8.75
N LEU A 153 -3.58 10.62 -8.10
CA LEU A 153 -3.15 11.39 -6.92
C LEU A 153 -3.18 10.56 -5.63
N SER A 154 -3.73 9.36 -5.66
CA SER A 154 -3.92 8.48 -4.52
C SER A 154 -2.79 7.45 -4.42
N VAL A 155 -2.36 7.16 -3.21
CA VAL A 155 -1.39 6.09 -2.92
C VAL A 155 -1.98 4.72 -3.27
N SER A 156 -3.29 4.53 -3.01
CA SER A 156 -4.01 3.30 -3.36
C SER A 156 -3.92 2.97 -4.85
N HIS A 157 -4.01 3.97 -5.71
CA HIS A 157 -3.90 3.78 -7.17
C HIS A 157 -2.57 3.13 -7.56
N TRP A 158 -1.45 3.65 -7.05
CA TRP A 158 -0.13 3.13 -7.35
C TRP A 158 0.09 1.73 -6.77
N GLY A 159 -0.48 1.44 -5.59
CA GLY A 159 -0.47 0.10 -5.00
C GLY A 159 -1.22 -0.92 -5.86
N LEU A 160 -2.41 -0.57 -6.34
CA LEU A 160 -3.22 -1.42 -7.22
C LEU A 160 -2.55 -1.62 -8.59
N GLN A 161 -1.99 -0.56 -9.17
CA GLN A 161 -1.25 -0.64 -10.43
C GLN A 161 0.01 -1.51 -10.30
N LEU A 162 0.68 -1.47 -9.15
CA LEU A 162 1.83 -2.32 -8.88
C LEU A 162 1.45 -3.80 -8.89
N ILE A 163 0.34 -4.17 -8.22
CA ILE A 163 -0.16 -5.55 -8.26
C ILE A 163 -0.49 -5.96 -9.69
N ASP A 164 -1.22 -5.13 -10.45
CA ASP A 164 -1.56 -5.43 -11.83
C ASP A 164 -0.34 -5.66 -12.71
N SER A 165 0.68 -4.83 -12.55
CA SER A 165 1.93 -4.95 -13.30
C SER A 165 2.70 -6.22 -12.93
N ILE A 166 2.73 -6.60 -11.64
CA ILE A 166 3.37 -7.85 -11.18
C ILE A 166 2.62 -9.07 -11.73
N VAL A 167 1.29 -9.05 -11.69
CA VAL A 167 0.46 -10.12 -12.24
C VAL A 167 0.70 -10.28 -13.74
N MET A 168 0.80 -9.19 -14.48
CA MET A 168 1.10 -9.22 -15.92
C MET A 168 2.45 -9.86 -16.24
N VAL A 169 3.46 -9.65 -15.39
CA VAL A 169 4.78 -10.27 -15.53
C VAL A 169 4.75 -11.74 -15.15
N SER A 170 4.05 -12.08 -14.07
CA SER A 170 4.04 -13.44 -13.52
C SER A 170 3.11 -14.37 -14.29
N TRP A 171 2.01 -13.85 -14.81
CA TRP A 171 1.00 -14.60 -15.55
C TRP A 171 0.66 -13.91 -16.89
N PRO A 172 1.51 -14.02 -17.89
CA PRO A 172 1.32 -13.34 -19.19
C PRO A 172 0.03 -13.78 -19.90
N ASP A 173 -0.46 -15.00 -19.67
CA ASP A 173 -1.69 -15.53 -20.28
C ASP A 173 -2.96 -14.86 -19.77
N THR A 174 -2.92 -14.20 -18.60
CA THR A 174 -4.09 -13.44 -18.09
C THR A 174 -4.42 -12.24 -18.95
N LEU A 175 -3.46 -11.68 -19.69
CA LEU A 175 -3.67 -10.61 -20.67
C LEU A 175 -4.57 -11.08 -21.83
N GLN A 176 -4.38 -12.31 -22.30
CA GLN A 176 -5.20 -12.85 -23.38
C GLN A 176 -6.65 -13.01 -22.96
N PHE A 177 -6.90 -13.46 -21.71
CA PHE A 177 -8.25 -13.58 -21.19
C PHE A 177 -8.96 -12.22 -21.05
N SER A 178 -8.26 -11.19 -20.55
CA SER A 178 -8.82 -9.84 -20.44
C SER A 178 -9.08 -9.19 -21.80
N GLN A 179 -8.24 -9.44 -22.79
CA GLN A 179 -8.46 -9.00 -24.18
C GLN A 179 -9.65 -9.70 -24.83
N MET A 180 -9.82 -11.00 -24.58
CA MET A 180 -11.00 -11.73 -25.06
C MET A 180 -12.29 -11.22 -24.42
N SER A 181 -12.32 -10.97 -23.10
CA SER A 181 -13.51 -10.45 -22.45
C SER A 181 -13.89 -9.06 -22.94
N SER A 182 -12.90 -8.23 -23.26
CA SER A 182 -13.12 -6.91 -23.88
C SER A 182 -13.70 -7.00 -25.28
N ALA A 183 -13.22 -7.94 -26.08
CA ALA A 183 -13.71 -8.17 -27.45
C ALA A 183 -15.16 -8.66 -27.49
N PHE A 184 -15.61 -9.36 -26.45
CA PHE A 184 -17.00 -9.83 -26.31
C PHE A 184 -17.94 -8.83 -25.63
N GLY A 185 -17.47 -7.61 -25.29
CA GLY A 185 -18.30 -6.56 -24.67
C GLY A 185 -18.75 -6.88 -23.25
N LEU A 186 -18.12 -7.85 -22.58
CA LEU A 186 -18.47 -8.31 -21.23
C LEU A 186 -17.84 -7.43 -20.14
N GLN A 187 -17.28 -6.28 -20.47
CA GLN A 187 -16.66 -5.36 -19.52
C GLN A 187 -17.71 -4.62 -18.69
N THR A 188 -18.09 -5.22 -17.58
CA THR A 188 -18.66 -4.49 -16.46
C THR A 188 -17.50 -3.96 -15.62
N GLY A 189 -17.58 -2.72 -15.12
CA GLY A 189 -16.46 -2.09 -14.37
C GLY A 189 -15.93 -2.89 -13.16
N LEU A 190 -16.60 -3.98 -12.79
CA LEU A 190 -16.20 -4.89 -11.71
C LEU A 190 -15.16 -5.94 -12.14
N GLU A 191 -14.92 -6.12 -13.43
CA GLU A 191 -13.94 -7.11 -13.92
C GLU A 191 -12.51 -6.75 -13.54
N TRP A 192 -12.23 -5.47 -13.37
CA TRP A 192 -10.91 -4.97 -12.93
C TRP A 192 -10.47 -5.47 -11.56
N ILE A 193 -11.42 -5.94 -10.76
CA ILE A 193 -11.14 -6.57 -9.46
C ILE A 193 -10.45 -7.92 -9.67
N TRP A 194 -10.88 -8.69 -10.67
CA TRP A 194 -10.47 -10.07 -10.89
C TRP A 194 -9.33 -10.24 -11.89
N SER A 195 -9.09 -9.23 -12.71
CA SER A 195 -8.07 -9.26 -13.75
C SER A 195 -7.29 -7.94 -13.80
N PRO A 196 -6.03 -7.93 -14.29
CA PRO A 196 -5.32 -6.69 -14.54
C PRO A 196 -6.04 -5.89 -15.63
N PRO A 197 -6.18 -4.56 -15.49
CA PRO A 197 -6.80 -3.73 -16.49
C PRO A 197 -5.94 -3.62 -17.75
N VAL A 198 -6.55 -3.82 -18.92
CA VAL A 198 -5.88 -3.71 -20.23
C VAL A 198 -5.46 -2.27 -20.52
N HIS A 199 -6.09 -1.29 -19.90
CA HIS A 199 -5.93 0.15 -20.20
C HIS A 199 -5.00 0.89 -19.22
N THR A 200 -4.21 0.21 -18.42
CA THR A 200 -3.17 0.93 -17.68
C THR A 200 -2.19 1.54 -18.66
N LEU A 201 -1.70 2.72 -18.35
CA LEU A 201 -0.68 3.45 -19.14
C LEU A 201 0.52 2.55 -19.54
N ASN A 202 0.69 1.44 -18.87
CA ASN A 202 1.78 0.50 -18.98
C ASN A 202 1.34 -0.89 -19.47
N SER A 203 0.15 -1.03 -20.07
CA SER A 203 -0.32 -2.30 -20.63
C SER A 203 0.61 -2.86 -21.70
N SER A 204 1.38 -1.99 -22.39
CA SER A 204 2.41 -2.38 -23.35
C SER A 204 3.74 -2.77 -22.69
N ASN A 205 3.99 -2.37 -21.44
CA ASN A 205 5.22 -2.67 -20.72
C ASN A 205 5.01 -2.73 -19.21
N ALA A 206 4.72 -3.94 -18.70
CA ALA A 206 4.48 -4.19 -17.28
C ALA A 206 5.68 -3.80 -16.40
N TYR A 207 6.91 -3.90 -16.90
CA TYR A 207 8.11 -3.48 -16.16
C TYR A 207 8.14 -1.97 -15.90
N LEU A 208 7.69 -1.16 -16.87
CA LEU A 208 7.52 0.29 -16.65
C LEU A 208 6.45 0.57 -15.60
N GLY A 209 5.37 -0.22 -15.59
CA GLY A 209 4.34 -0.14 -14.57
C GLY A 209 4.88 -0.41 -13.15
N ILE A 210 5.70 -1.43 -12.99
CA ILE A 210 6.39 -1.72 -11.74
C ILE A 210 7.30 -0.55 -11.34
N LEU A 211 8.15 -0.09 -12.25
CA LEU A 211 9.10 0.98 -11.97
C LEU A 211 8.40 2.28 -11.55
N THR A 212 7.38 2.71 -12.29
CA THR A 212 6.63 3.93 -11.98
C THR A 212 5.90 3.83 -10.65
N SER A 213 5.23 2.71 -10.37
CA SER A 213 4.52 2.52 -9.12
C SER A 213 5.47 2.48 -7.91
N VAL A 214 6.60 1.77 -8.02
CA VAL A 214 7.60 1.72 -6.96
C VAL A 214 8.21 3.11 -6.72
N THR A 215 8.58 3.84 -7.78
CA THR A 215 9.15 5.19 -7.65
C THR A 215 8.17 6.16 -7.02
N MET A 216 6.88 6.09 -7.36
CA MET A 216 5.85 6.94 -6.75
C MET A 216 5.64 6.62 -5.28
N LEU A 217 5.47 5.34 -4.91
CA LEU A 217 5.29 4.93 -3.52
C LEU A 217 6.49 5.27 -2.64
N MET A 218 7.71 5.01 -3.13
CA MET A 218 8.94 5.39 -2.44
C MET A 218 9.10 6.91 -2.35
N GLY A 219 8.76 7.64 -3.42
CA GLY A 219 8.78 9.10 -3.45
C GLY A 219 7.86 9.72 -2.40
N VAL A 220 6.63 9.22 -2.25
CA VAL A 220 5.71 9.64 -1.20
C VAL A 220 6.28 9.33 0.18
N SER A 221 6.78 8.11 0.41
CA SER A 221 7.37 7.72 1.70
C SER A 221 8.53 8.63 2.10
N LEU A 222 9.50 8.82 1.21
CA LEU A 222 10.70 9.62 1.47
C LEU A 222 10.37 11.11 1.65
N SER A 223 9.47 11.65 0.85
CA SER A 223 9.04 13.05 0.96
C SER A 223 8.35 13.30 2.31
N MET A 224 7.47 12.41 2.75
CA MET A 224 6.78 12.55 4.03
C MET A 224 7.73 12.42 5.21
N ILE A 225 8.68 11.49 5.19
CA ILE A 225 9.72 11.38 6.21
C ILE A 225 10.59 12.66 6.23
N GLY A 226 10.98 13.17 5.06
CA GLY A 226 11.78 14.39 4.93
C GLY A 226 11.06 15.63 5.47
N ILE A 227 9.78 15.82 5.12
CA ILE A 227 8.95 16.91 5.62
C ILE A 227 8.78 16.79 7.14
N GLY A 228 8.45 15.60 7.62
CA GLY A 228 8.28 15.33 9.05
C GLY A 228 9.54 15.65 9.84
N SER A 229 10.69 15.15 9.37
CA SER A 229 12.00 15.41 9.98
C SER A 229 12.34 16.91 9.99
N ALA A 230 12.18 17.60 8.87
CA ALA A 230 12.48 19.02 8.74
C ALA A 230 11.62 19.91 9.64
N VAL A 231 10.32 19.62 9.73
CA VAL A 231 9.41 20.42 10.58
C VAL A 231 9.61 20.12 12.06
N PHE A 232 9.83 18.84 12.41
CA PHE A 232 10.04 18.44 13.79
C PHE A 232 11.35 18.99 14.36
N SER A 233 12.40 19.07 13.53
CA SER A 233 13.69 19.67 13.94
C SER A 233 13.60 21.18 14.24
N LYS A 234 12.68 21.91 13.57
CA LYS A 234 12.48 23.35 13.75
C LYS A 234 11.49 23.72 14.85
N ARG A 235 10.72 22.76 15.37
CA ARG A 235 9.77 23.04 16.47
C ARG A 235 10.52 23.21 17.78
N GLU A 236 10.47 24.42 18.32
CA GLU A 236 10.77 24.65 19.73
C GLU A 236 9.63 24.04 20.55
N ILE A 237 9.95 23.07 21.38
CA ILE A 237 9.00 22.46 22.31
C ILE A 237 8.93 23.39 23.51
N MET A 238 7.91 24.27 23.51
CA MET A 238 7.53 24.98 24.73
C MET A 238 6.83 24.04 25.69
#